data_b2d27524c8dfdf26ce2b0c005761947f
#
_entry.id   b2d27524c8dfdf26ce2b0c005761947f
#
_cell.length_a   1.000
_cell.length_b   1.000
_cell.length_c   1.000
_cell.angle_alpha   90.00
_cell.angle_beta   90.00
_cell.angle_gamma   90.00
#
_symmetry.space_group_name_H-M   'P 1'
#
loop_
_entity.id
_entity.type
_entity.pdbx_description
1 polymer ?
#
loop_
_entity_poly.entity_id
_entity_poly.type
_entity_poly.pdbx_seq_one_letter_code
_entity_poly.pdbx_strand_id
1 'polypeptide(L)'
;MSDFHERDAAPRRARQATRSERPARVRALRGLAVSVTAMAVLSGTAGTAHAALPPGNAAQQWDQIAQDTVVGSGAFQGEGFVYTAYVAKAMHGAVSPGERRGQSADAAVAESAYRVLVHYFPAKEADLTALHDEALAAIPAGPAKRNGIAYGGLAAAKLLRERAGDGLQTPIASTSPFPTLPPSPGVWRLTPSAYAAPQTPWMANVRPFLLRSSDKFRPAPPPSLSSPQWVAAFDEVKSLGSVTSTTRTADQTAIALFWTANVVRQYNGLARSIATSMSLDVPQTTRLLAMLNEVGADAMIAMFDAKYHHLFWRPVTAIDPTSVTSDGFGPAPGFDDGNALTDEQPGWRPLVATPNHPEYPSAHSTISSAIAEVLTRFLGTDAIDVDLQGTPGFTVTRHFATADDLRAEVNDARVWAGVHYRFSVQAGSALGREVADYDLGHGFQACR
;
A
#
# COMPACT_ATOMS: atom_id res chain seq x y z
N MET A 1 7.29 -33.95 72.65
CA MET A 1 6.03 -33.64 73.29
C MET A 1 5.06 -33.52 72.17
N SER A 2 4.47 -34.62 71.92
CA SER A 2 3.11 -35.15 72.12
C SER A 2 2.16 -34.52 71.13
N ASP A 3 1.66 -35.17 70.21
CA ASP A 3 0.94 -36.44 70.10
C ASP A 3 -0.45 -36.18 69.42
N PHE A 4 -0.76 -37.04 68.45
CA PHE A 4 -2.05 -37.68 68.13
C PHE A 4 -3.19 -36.79 67.63
N HIS A 5 -3.94 -37.07 66.58
CA HIS A 5 -4.56 -38.37 66.19
C HIS A 5 -5.04 -38.35 64.71
N GLU A 6 -4.72 -39.44 64.11
CA GLU A 6 -5.34 -40.09 62.97
C GLU A 6 -6.85 -40.38 63.18
N ARG A 7 -7.70 -40.31 62.18
CA ARG A 7 -8.73 -41.35 61.93
C ARG A 7 -9.19 -41.39 60.48
N ASP A 8 -8.93 -42.53 59.94
CA ASP A 8 -9.53 -43.17 58.79
C ASP A 8 -11.05 -43.08 58.71
N ALA A 9 -11.59 -43.12 57.47
CA ALA A 9 -12.65 -43.99 57.04
C ALA A 9 -12.84 -43.99 55.53
N ALA A 10 -12.57 -45.13 54.95
CA ALA A 10 -12.86 -45.49 53.56
C ALA A 10 -14.33 -46.04 53.42
N PRO A 11 -14.70 -46.69 52.30
CA PRO A 11 -15.47 -46.15 51.19
C PRO A 11 -16.86 -46.74 51.11
N ARG A 12 -17.79 -46.17 50.40
CA ARG A 12 -19.03 -46.84 50.00
C ARG A 12 -19.13 -47.03 48.50
N ARG A 13 -19.19 -48.33 48.15
CA ARG A 13 -19.49 -48.95 46.87
C ARG A 13 -20.96 -48.76 46.47
N ALA A 14 -21.13 -48.75 45.18
CA ALA A 14 -22.12 -49.48 44.35
C ALA A 14 -23.54 -48.91 44.23
N ARG A 15 -23.96 -48.66 43.02
CA ARG A 15 -24.87 -49.64 42.32
C ARG A 15 -24.96 -49.26 40.83
N GLN A 16 -24.59 -50.25 40.01
CA GLN A 16 -24.97 -50.38 38.63
C GLN A 16 -26.48 -50.53 38.55
N ALA A 17 -27.11 -49.87 37.58
CA ALA A 17 -28.46 -50.28 37.12
C ALA A 17 -28.40 -50.32 35.58
N THR A 18 -28.36 -51.55 35.10
CA THR A 18 -28.59 -51.96 33.71
C THR A 18 -30.07 -51.73 33.36
N ARG A 19 -30.30 -51.11 32.18
CA ARG A 19 -31.62 -51.26 31.56
C ARG A 19 -31.49 -51.26 30.03
N SER A 20 -31.60 -52.44 29.55
CA SER A 20 -32.23 -53.04 28.33
C SER A 20 -32.49 -52.10 27.13
N GLU A 21 -31.87 -52.53 26.05
CA GLU A 21 -32.24 -52.25 24.69
C GLU A 21 -33.64 -52.65 24.32
N ARG A 22 -34.35 -51.81 23.53
CA ARG A 22 -35.42 -52.26 22.65
C ARG A 22 -35.30 -51.58 21.33
N PRO A 23 -35.40 -52.28 20.19
CA PRO A 23 -35.17 -51.72 18.86
C PRO A 23 -36.40 -50.96 18.35
N ALA A 24 -36.26 -49.78 17.85
CA ALA A 24 -37.30 -49.04 17.15
C ALA A 24 -37.33 -49.41 15.67
N ARG A 25 -38.50 -49.76 15.25
CA ARG A 25 -38.90 -50.28 13.94
C ARG A 25 -38.57 -49.30 12.79
N VAL A 26 -37.93 -49.86 11.78
CA VAL A 26 -37.80 -49.29 10.45
C VAL A 26 -39.20 -49.18 9.82
N ARG A 27 -39.68 -47.98 9.53
CA ARG A 27 -40.81 -47.73 8.63
C ARG A 27 -40.27 -47.41 7.23
N ALA A 28 -40.50 -48.37 6.32
CA ALA A 28 -40.31 -48.18 4.90
C ALA A 28 -41.25 -47.07 4.38
N LEU A 29 -40.74 -46.00 3.83
CA LEU A 29 -41.50 -45.08 3.00
C LEU A 29 -41.27 -45.42 1.54
N ARG A 30 -42.40 -45.69 0.90
CA ARG A 30 -42.56 -46.04 -0.51
C ARG A 30 -42.07 -44.91 -1.43
N GLY A 31 -41.52 -45.34 -2.55
CA GLY A 31 -40.95 -44.48 -3.58
C GLY A 31 -41.90 -43.42 -4.15
N LEU A 32 -41.39 -42.26 -4.35
CA LEU A 32 -41.91 -41.27 -5.30
C LEU A 32 -41.01 -41.32 -6.56
N ALA A 33 -41.63 -41.68 -7.68
CA ALA A 33 -41.03 -41.59 -8.98
C ALA A 33 -40.81 -40.12 -9.31
N VAL A 34 -39.54 -39.69 -9.41
CA VAL A 34 -39.18 -38.36 -9.93
C VAL A 34 -39.12 -38.46 -11.43
N SER A 35 -40.07 -37.83 -12.11
CA SER A 35 -40.06 -37.63 -13.56
C SER A 35 -38.88 -36.73 -13.91
N VAL A 36 -37.92 -37.27 -14.65
CA VAL A 36 -36.84 -36.50 -15.26
C VAL A 36 -37.44 -35.74 -16.43
N THR A 37 -37.71 -34.45 -16.20
CA THR A 37 -38.01 -33.52 -17.27
C THR A 37 -36.67 -33.10 -17.89
N ALA A 38 -36.43 -33.48 -19.14
CA ALA A 38 -35.28 -33.05 -19.89
C ALA A 38 -35.33 -31.54 -20.06
N MET A 39 -34.49 -30.84 -19.30
CA MET A 39 -34.18 -29.42 -19.57
C MET A 39 -33.32 -29.37 -20.81
N ALA A 40 -33.89 -28.80 -21.86
CA ALA A 40 -33.12 -28.38 -23.08
C ALA A 40 -32.06 -27.39 -22.60
N VAL A 41 -30.78 -27.75 -22.70
CA VAL A 41 -29.67 -26.86 -22.56
C VAL A 41 -29.71 -25.90 -23.74
N LEU A 42 -30.27 -24.73 -23.56
CA LEU A 42 -30.01 -23.58 -24.40
C LEU A 42 -28.53 -23.24 -24.21
N SER A 43 -27.72 -23.62 -25.22
CA SER A 43 -26.35 -23.13 -25.39
C SER A 43 -26.43 -21.62 -25.69
N GLY A 44 -26.68 -20.85 -24.62
CA GLY A 44 -26.39 -19.44 -24.63
C GLY A 44 -24.88 -19.30 -24.77
N THR A 45 -24.41 -18.65 -25.83
CA THR A 45 -23.05 -18.12 -25.94
C THR A 45 -22.81 -17.35 -24.66
N ALA A 46 -21.90 -17.84 -23.83
CA ALA A 46 -21.39 -17.08 -22.69
C ALA A 46 -20.66 -15.86 -23.30
N GLY A 47 -21.40 -14.79 -23.51
CA GLY A 47 -20.81 -13.48 -23.69
C GLY A 47 -19.94 -13.24 -22.46
N THR A 48 -18.66 -13.02 -22.65
CA THR A 48 -17.78 -12.51 -21.61
C THR A 48 -18.45 -11.26 -21.04
N ALA A 49 -18.93 -11.34 -19.80
CA ALA A 49 -19.43 -10.15 -19.11
C ALA A 49 -18.26 -9.18 -19.03
N HIS A 50 -18.24 -8.16 -19.89
CA HIS A 50 -17.31 -7.05 -19.73
C HIS A 50 -17.60 -6.37 -18.40
N ALA A 51 -16.53 -6.06 -17.67
CA ALA A 51 -16.69 -5.30 -16.43
C ALA A 51 -17.30 -3.95 -16.77
N ALA A 52 -18.42 -3.61 -16.14
CA ALA A 52 -19.06 -2.29 -16.31
C ALA A 52 -18.16 -1.19 -15.73
N LEU A 53 -18.34 0.03 -16.24
CA LEU A 53 -17.62 1.20 -15.70
C LEU A 53 -17.90 1.35 -14.20
N PRO A 54 -16.87 1.67 -13.40
CA PRO A 54 -17.04 1.99 -11.98
C PRO A 54 -17.97 3.19 -11.78
N PRO A 55 -18.57 3.36 -10.58
CA PRO A 55 -19.39 4.53 -10.27
C PRO A 55 -18.58 5.83 -10.22
N GLY A 56 -19.24 6.97 -10.38
CA GLY A 56 -18.64 8.30 -10.29
C GLY A 56 -18.52 9.01 -11.63
N ASN A 57 -17.90 10.19 -11.64
CA ASN A 57 -17.57 10.90 -12.86
C ASN A 57 -16.41 10.25 -13.62
N ALA A 58 -16.16 10.64 -14.86
CA ALA A 58 -15.13 10.00 -15.70
C ALA A 58 -13.75 9.94 -15.04
N ALA A 59 -13.35 10.95 -14.27
CA ALA A 59 -12.06 10.95 -13.58
C ALA A 59 -12.00 9.89 -12.46
N GLN A 60 -13.07 9.73 -11.68
CA GLN A 60 -13.18 8.68 -10.66
C GLN A 60 -13.18 7.28 -11.29
N GLN A 61 -13.91 7.10 -12.39
CA GLN A 61 -13.97 5.84 -13.12
C GLN A 61 -12.59 5.41 -13.62
N TRP A 62 -11.90 6.30 -14.31
CA TRP A 62 -10.58 5.98 -14.89
C TRP A 62 -9.46 5.91 -13.87
N ASP A 63 -9.58 6.60 -12.74
CA ASP A 63 -8.70 6.37 -11.59
C ASP A 63 -8.89 4.97 -10.97
N GLN A 64 -10.15 4.53 -10.81
CA GLN A 64 -10.44 3.17 -10.32
C GLN A 64 -9.90 2.11 -11.30
N ILE A 65 -10.12 2.29 -12.61
CA ILE A 65 -9.62 1.39 -13.66
C ILE A 65 -8.08 1.36 -13.63
N ALA A 66 -7.43 2.52 -13.50
CA ALA A 66 -5.98 2.62 -13.39
C ALA A 66 -5.46 1.88 -12.16
N GLN A 67 -6.03 2.15 -10.99
CA GLN A 67 -5.69 1.47 -9.74
C GLN A 67 -5.81 -0.05 -9.87
N ASP A 68 -6.93 -0.55 -10.42
CA ASP A 68 -7.18 -1.99 -10.53
C ASP A 68 -6.27 -2.65 -11.56
N THR A 69 -5.97 -1.96 -12.67
CA THR A 69 -5.00 -2.42 -13.67
C THR A 69 -3.60 -2.52 -13.08
N VAL A 70 -3.14 -1.47 -12.41
CA VAL A 70 -1.80 -1.38 -11.82
C VAL A 70 -1.61 -2.40 -10.70
N VAL A 71 -2.53 -2.42 -9.73
CA VAL A 71 -2.43 -3.36 -8.60
C VAL A 71 -2.66 -4.79 -9.04
N GLY A 72 -3.58 -5.01 -10.00
CA GLY A 72 -3.86 -6.33 -10.59
C GLY A 72 -2.71 -6.87 -11.45
N SER A 73 -1.78 -6.03 -11.90
CA SER A 73 -0.56 -6.47 -12.59
C SER A 73 0.52 -7.01 -11.65
N GLY A 74 0.34 -6.87 -10.34
CA GLY A 74 1.33 -7.23 -9.33
C GLY A 74 2.41 -6.18 -9.10
N ALA A 75 2.24 -4.96 -9.63
CA ALA A 75 3.16 -3.86 -9.39
C ALA A 75 3.31 -3.59 -7.89
N PHE A 76 4.55 -3.40 -7.44
CA PHE A 76 4.83 -3.02 -6.05
C PHE A 76 4.22 -1.65 -5.74
N GLN A 77 3.83 -1.41 -4.49
CA GLN A 77 3.08 -0.21 -4.09
C GLN A 77 3.79 1.10 -4.45
N GLY A 78 5.12 1.19 -4.29
CA GLY A 78 5.89 2.37 -4.69
C GLY A 78 5.85 2.60 -6.20
N GLU A 79 6.07 1.54 -6.97
CA GLU A 79 5.96 1.54 -8.43
C GLU A 79 4.53 1.86 -8.88
N GLY A 80 3.54 1.36 -8.14
CA GLY A 80 2.13 1.62 -8.39
C GLY A 80 1.79 3.11 -8.38
N PHE A 81 2.38 3.91 -7.47
CA PHE A 81 2.20 5.37 -7.47
C PHE A 81 2.78 6.03 -8.71
N VAL A 82 3.89 5.54 -9.27
CA VAL A 82 4.46 6.09 -10.52
C VAL A 82 3.49 5.87 -11.67
N TYR A 83 2.93 4.67 -11.82
CA TYR A 83 1.96 4.39 -12.87
C TYR A 83 0.66 5.18 -12.72
N THR A 84 0.10 5.27 -11.52
CA THR A 84 -1.10 6.07 -11.29
C THR A 84 -0.85 7.56 -11.48
N ALA A 85 0.37 8.05 -11.19
CA ALA A 85 0.76 9.42 -11.48
C ALA A 85 0.84 9.70 -12.99
N TYR A 86 1.32 8.77 -13.82
CA TYR A 86 1.26 8.92 -15.27
C TYR A 86 -0.19 9.12 -15.76
N VAL A 87 -1.10 8.27 -15.29
CA VAL A 87 -2.50 8.36 -15.68
C VAL A 87 -3.13 9.66 -15.20
N ALA A 88 -2.96 10.00 -13.91
CA ALA A 88 -3.53 11.20 -13.30
C ALA A 88 -3.02 12.49 -13.96
N LYS A 89 -1.70 12.55 -14.26
CA LYS A 89 -1.09 13.68 -14.98
C LYS A 89 -1.64 13.84 -16.38
N ALA A 90 -1.83 12.74 -17.11
CA ALA A 90 -2.42 12.77 -18.44
C ALA A 90 -3.88 13.23 -18.41
N MET A 91 -4.69 12.70 -17.49
CA MET A 91 -6.08 13.10 -17.30
C MET A 91 -6.21 14.59 -16.95
N HIS A 92 -5.40 15.07 -15.99
CA HIS A 92 -5.42 16.48 -15.60
C HIS A 92 -4.94 17.39 -16.73
N GLY A 93 -3.89 17.01 -17.45
CA GLY A 93 -3.42 17.74 -18.63
C GLY A 93 -4.45 17.86 -19.75
N ALA A 94 -5.27 16.80 -19.95
CA ALA A 94 -6.31 16.78 -20.97
C ALA A 94 -7.47 17.74 -20.71
N VAL A 95 -7.70 18.14 -19.44
CA VAL A 95 -8.81 19.02 -19.05
C VAL A 95 -8.36 20.36 -18.46
N SER A 96 -7.10 20.74 -18.61
CA SER A 96 -6.54 21.99 -18.09
C SER A 96 -7.20 23.25 -18.68
N PRO A 97 -7.29 24.37 -17.91
CA PRO A 97 -8.12 25.53 -18.25
C PRO A 97 -7.89 26.18 -19.61
N GLY A 98 -6.69 26.11 -20.16
CA GLY A 98 -6.34 26.72 -21.44
C GLY A 98 -6.92 26.01 -22.67
N GLU A 99 -7.32 24.74 -22.54
CA GLU A 99 -7.68 23.86 -23.67
C GLU A 99 -9.17 23.50 -23.71
N ARG A 100 -9.98 24.00 -22.77
CA ARG A 100 -11.36 23.52 -22.50
C ARG A 100 -12.45 24.03 -23.45
N ARG A 101 -12.19 24.91 -24.37
CA ARG A 101 -13.25 25.50 -25.19
C ARG A 101 -13.84 24.46 -26.16
N GLY A 102 -15.08 24.03 -25.87
CA GLY A 102 -15.85 23.19 -26.79
C GLY A 102 -15.43 21.71 -26.78
N GLN A 103 -14.83 21.20 -25.71
CA GLN A 103 -14.53 19.77 -25.55
C GLN A 103 -15.38 19.10 -24.46
N SER A 104 -15.60 17.79 -24.60
CA SER A 104 -16.09 16.93 -23.51
C SER A 104 -14.95 16.55 -22.60
N ALA A 105 -15.02 16.97 -21.33
CA ALA A 105 -14.05 16.58 -20.31
C ALA A 105 -14.03 15.05 -20.09
N ASP A 106 -15.21 14.41 -20.10
CA ASP A 106 -15.32 12.95 -19.95
C ASP A 106 -14.59 12.21 -21.06
N ALA A 107 -14.76 12.65 -22.33
CA ALA A 107 -14.07 12.03 -23.45
C ALA A 107 -12.55 12.26 -23.39
N ALA A 108 -12.11 13.45 -22.93
CA ALA A 108 -10.70 13.76 -22.81
C ALA A 108 -10.01 12.92 -21.71
N VAL A 109 -10.68 12.73 -20.58
CA VAL A 109 -10.21 11.89 -19.49
C VAL A 109 -10.16 10.42 -19.94
N ALA A 110 -11.24 9.87 -20.49
CA ALA A 110 -11.30 8.49 -20.94
C ALA A 110 -10.19 8.17 -21.95
N GLU A 111 -10.02 8.99 -22.94
CA GLU A 111 -9.01 8.80 -24.00
C GLU A 111 -7.58 8.89 -23.44
N SER A 112 -7.29 9.88 -22.59
CA SER A 112 -5.96 10.07 -22.05
C SER A 112 -5.55 8.93 -21.13
N ALA A 113 -6.43 8.49 -20.23
CA ALA A 113 -6.19 7.39 -19.32
C ALA A 113 -6.02 6.06 -20.08
N TYR A 114 -6.93 5.76 -21.00
CA TYR A 114 -6.87 4.57 -21.84
C TYR A 114 -5.52 4.42 -22.55
N ARG A 115 -5.07 5.47 -23.25
CA ARG A 115 -3.81 5.42 -24.00
C ARG A 115 -2.58 5.20 -23.11
N VAL A 116 -2.56 5.83 -21.93
CA VAL A 116 -1.48 5.63 -20.97
C VAL A 116 -1.48 4.21 -20.43
N LEU A 117 -2.66 3.70 -20.05
CA LEU A 117 -2.79 2.35 -19.51
C LEU A 117 -2.42 1.28 -20.53
N VAL A 118 -2.88 1.37 -21.77
CA VAL A 118 -2.51 0.41 -22.84
C VAL A 118 -1.00 0.42 -23.12
N HIS A 119 -0.37 1.61 -23.07
CA HIS A 119 1.07 1.72 -23.29
C HIS A 119 1.87 0.94 -22.24
N TYR A 120 1.52 1.07 -20.95
CA TYR A 120 2.26 0.41 -19.87
C TYR A 120 1.77 -0.99 -19.57
N PHE A 121 0.52 -1.30 -19.91
CA PHE A 121 -0.12 -2.60 -19.63
C PHE A 121 -0.74 -3.21 -20.89
N PRO A 122 0.04 -3.48 -21.97
CA PRO A 122 -0.49 -3.96 -23.25
C PRO A 122 -1.23 -5.30 -23.12
N ALA A 123 -0.88 -6.13 -22.15
CA ALA A 123 -1.60 -7.38 -21.88
C ALA A 123 -3.06 -7.17 -21.42
N LYS A 124 -3.44 -5.93 -21.05
CA LYS A 124 -4.79 -5.53 -20.64
C LYS A 124 -5.54 -4.75 -21.72
N GLU A 125 -4.98 -4.63 -22.94
CA GLU A 125 -5.54 -3.79 -24.01
C GLU A 125 -6.99 -4.16 -24.33
N ALA A 126 -7.33 -5.45 -24.42
CA ALA A 126 -8.70 -5.86 -24.77
C ALA A 126 -9.72 -5.42 -23.71
N ASP A 127 -9.43 -5.61 -22.42
CA ASP A 127 -10.29 -5.22 -21.32
C ASP A 127 -10.42 -3.68 -21.26
N LEU A 128 -9.30 -2.97 -21.41
CA LEU A 128 -9.25 -1.52 -21.40
C LEU A 128 -9.98 -0.89 -22.59
N THR A 129 -9.90 -1.52 -23.78
CA THR A 129 -10.62 -1.07 -24.98
C THR A 129 -12.13 -1.18 -24.78
N ALA A 130 -12.61 -2.28 -24.21
CA ALA A 130 -14.03 -2.47 -23.97
C ALA A 130 -14.58 -1.38 -23.00
N LEU A 131 -13.86 -1.08 -21.91
CA LEU A 131 -14.24 0.00 -20.98
C LEU A 131 -14.18 1.39 -21.63
N HIS A 132 -13.19 1.63 -22.49
CA HIS A 132 -13.05 2.89 -23.22
C HIS A 132 -14.21 3.09 -24.22
N ASP A 133 -14.56 2.05 -24.96
CA ASP A 133 -15.68 2.09 -25.93
C ASP A 133 -17.01 2.34 -25.19
N GLU A 134 -17.23 1.68 -24.03
CA GLU A 134 -18.39 1.92 -23.17
C GLU A 134 -18.44 3.37 -22.68
N ALA A 135 -17.31 3.89 -22.16
CA ALA A 135 -17.22 5.28 -21.69
C ALA A 135 -17.54 6.27 -22.81
N LEU A 136 -16.98 6.05 -24.00
CA LEU A 136 -17.26 6.92 -25.12
C LEU A 136 -18.69 6.77 -25.66
N ALA A 137 -19.28 5.57 -25.64
CA ALA A 137 -20.65 5.36 -26.09
C ALA A 137 -21.67 6.15 -25.26
N ALA A 138 -21.41 6.33 -23.97
CA ALA A 138 -22.26 7.11 -23.06
C ALA A 138 -22.25 8.62 -23.35
N ILE A 139 -21.28 9.14 -24.11
CA ILE A 139 -21.13 10.57 -24.41
C ILE A 139 -21.83 10.90 -25.74
N PRO A 140 -22.73 11.95 -25.77
CA PRO A 140 -23.41 12.33 -27.00
C PRO A 140 -22.46 12.61 -28.17
N ALA A 141 -22.81 12.09 -29.35
CA ALA A 141 -22.03 12.34 -30.55
C ALA A 141 -22.04 13.83 -30.92
N GLY A 142 -20.86 14.36 -31.32
CA GLY A 142 -20.78 15.77 -31.69
C GLY A 142 -19.35 16.31 -31.67
N PRO A 143 -19.20 17.62 -31.97
CA PRO A 143 -17.89 18.28 -31.95
C PRO A 143 -17.19 18.18 -30.58
N ALA A 144 -17.95 18.37 -29.49
CA ALA A 144 -17.39 18.32 -28.14
C ALA A 144 -16.73 16.97 -27.81
N LYS A 145 -17.39 15.85 -28.14
CA LYS A 145 -16.82 14.50 -27.99
C LYS A 145 -15.56 14.33 -28.84
N ARG A 146 -15.60 14.71 -30.13
CA ARG A 146 -14.42 14.61 -31.01
C ARG A 146 -13.24 15.44 -30.49
N ASN A 147 -13.50 16.64 -30.04
CA ASN A 147 -12.48 17.52 -29.45
C ASN A 147 -11.90 16.90 -28.17
N GLY A 148 -12.74 16.35 -27.28
CA GLY A 148 -12.31 15.67 -26.07
C GLY A 148 -11.35 14.52 -26.37
N ILE A 149 -11.73 13.63 -27.32
CA ILE A 149 -10.85 12.53 -27.79
C ILE A 149 -9.53 13.07 -28.35
N ALA A 150 -9.57 14.13 -29.17
CA ALA A 150 -8.34 14.71 -29.73
C ALA A 150 -7.41 15.26 -28.64
N TYR A 151 -7.93 16.03 -27.69
CA TYR A 151 -7.14 16.59 -26.59
C TYR A 151 -6.64 15.52 -25.62
N GLY A 152 -7.47 14.52 -25.30
CA GLY A 152 -7.05 13.37 -24.51
C GLY A 152 -5.87 12.63 -25.15
N GLY A 153 -5.95 12.37 -26.46
CA GLY A 153 -4.86 11.75 -27.23
C GLY A 153 -3.58 12.60 -27.22
N LEU A 154 -3.69 13.93 -27.33
CA LEU A 154 -2.55 14.84 -27.26
C LEU A 154 -1.89 14.83 -25.87
N ALA A 155 -2.69 14.87 -24.81
CA ALA A 155 -2.20 14.83 -23.43
C ALA A 155 -1.46 13.53 -23.13
N ALA A 156 -2.03 12.39 -23.52
CA ALA A 156 -1.36 11.09 -23.39
C ALA A 156 -0.05 11.05 -24.17
N ALA A 157 -0.04 11.48 -25.43
CA ALA A 157 1.15 11.48 -26.26
C ALA A 157 2.24 12.41 -25.71
N LYS A 158 1.87 13.56 -25.13
CA LYS A 158 2.80 14.47 -24.43
C LYS A 158 3.42 13.77 -23.23
N LEU A 159 2.61 13.19 -22.33
CA LEU A 159 3.09 12.44 -21.16
C LEU A 159 4.06 11.33 -21.56
N LEU A 160 3.67 10.47 -22.50
CA LEU A 160 4.48 9.32 -22.90
C LEU A 160 5.84 9.76 -23.47
N ARG A 161 5.89 10.87 -24.22
CA ARG A 161 7.17 11.44 -24.66
C ARG A 161 8.00 12.00 -23.50
N GLU A 162 7.36 12.70 -22.58
CA GLU A 162 8.05 13.27 -21.40
C GLU A 162 8.60 12.17 -20.47
N ARG A 163 7.93 11.05 -20.40
CA ARG A 163 8.32 9.94 -19.51
C ARG A 163 9.13 8.85 -20.21
N ALA A 164 9.38 8.96 -21.51
CA ALA A 164 10.23 8.01 -22.20
C ALA A 164 11.65 7.99 -21.62
N GLY A 165 12.11 6.79 -21.21
CA GLY A 165 13.43 6.62 -20.61
C GLY A 165 13.62 7.36 -19.29
N ASP A 166 12.59 7.51 -18.50
CA ASP A 166 12.62 8.23 -17.23
C ASP A 166 13.19 7.44 -16.05
N GLY A 167 13.68 6.23 -16.28
CA GLY A 167 14.30 5.38 -15.27
C GLY A 167 13.38 4.30 -14.69
N LEU A 168 12.10 4.28 -15.06
CA LEU A 168 11.17 3.23 -14.63
C LEU A 168 11.69 1.85 -15.05
N GLN A 169 11.81 0.93 -14.09
CA GLN A 169 12.29 -0.44 -14.29
C GLN A 169 13.66 -0.57 -14.97
N THR A 170 14.47 0.49 -14.92
CA THR A 170 15.84 0.46 -15.47
C THR A 170 16.64 -0.62 -14.73
N PRO A 171 17.26 -1.59 -15.42
CA PRO A 171 18.08 -2.59 -14.77
C PRO A 171 19.21 -1.93 -13.97
N ILE A 172 19.34 -2.31 -12.71
CA ILE A 172 20.49 -1.93 -11.89
C ILE A 172 21.66 -2.80 -12.31
N ALA A 173 22.60 -2.24 -13.05
CA ALA A 173 23.76 -2.97 -13.52
C ALA A 173 24.58 -3.49 -12.33
N SER A 174 24.86 -4.79 -12.32
CA SER A 174 25.92 -5.45 -11.56
C SER A 174 25.87 -5.41 -10.03
N THR A 175 24.77 -5.14 -9.40
CA THR A 175 24.72 -5.19 -7.93
C THR A 175 24.13 -6.51 -7.43
N SER A 176 24.53 -7.60 -8.04
CA SER A 176 24.34 -8.92 -7.47
C SER A 176 25.68 -9.40 -6.88
N PRO A 177 25.74 -9.79 -5.59
CA PRO A 177 24.60 -9.77 -4.66
C PRO A 177 24.30 -8.36 -4.12
N PHE A 178 23.03 -8.05 -4.02
CA PHE A 178 22.56 -6.88 -3.29
C PHE A 178 22.24 -7.30 -1.84
N PRO A 179 22.57 -6.54 -0.80
CA PRO A 179 23.21 -5.22 -0.78
C PRO A 179 24.70 -5.25 -1.14
N THR A 180 25.18 -4.11 -1.66
CA THR A 180 26.57 -3.94 -2.12
C THR A 180 27.60 -3.82 -0.98
N LEU A 181 27.12 -3.55 0.23
CA LEU A 181 27.99 -3.40 1.39
C LEU A 181 28.29 -4.76 2.06
N PRO A 182 29.51 -4.96 2.59
CA PRO A 182 29.81 -6.14 3.38
C PRO A 182 28.85 -6.31 4.56
N PRO A 183 28.56 -7.55 4.99
CA PRO A 183 27.79 -7.79 6.19
C PRO A 183 28.41 -7.13 7.41
N SER A 184 27.63 -6.27 8.08
CA SER A 184 28.02 -5.63 9.35
C SER A 184 26.78 -5.15 10.10
N PRO A 185 26.85 -4.93 11.41
CA PRO A 185 25.79 -4.31 12.18
C PRO A 185 25.31 -3.00 11.54
N GLY A 186 24.01 -2.77 11.54
CA GLY A 186 23.42 -1.61 10.91
C GLY A 186 23.16 -1.73 9.42
N VAL A 187 23.78 -2.67 8.72
CA VAL A 187 23.65 -2.82 7.26
C VAL A 187 22.51 -3.79 6.91
N TRP A 188 21.59 -3.34 6.06
CA TRP A 188 20.46 -4.14 5.60
C TRP A 188 20.87 -5.43 4.89
N ARG A 189 20.14 -6.48 5.18
CA ARG A 189 20.22 -7.80 4.57
C ARG A 189 18.83 -8.29 4.19
N LEU A 190 18.77 -9.28 3.32
CA LEU A 190 17.53 -9.99 3.03
C LEU A 190 16.94 -10.55 4.32
N THR A 191 15.64 -10.43 4.47
CA THR A 191 14.96 -10.76 5.73
C THR A 191 14.15 -12.04 5.63
N PRO A 192 14.02 -12.80 6.74
CA PRO A 192 13.17 -13.98 6.76
C PRO A 192 11.67 -13.57 6.58
N SER A 193 10.81 -14.48 6.17
CA SER A 193 11.03 -15.91 5.91
C SER A 193 11.49 -16.21 4.47
N ALA A 194 11.22 -15.31 3.53
CA ALA A 194 11.39 -15.59 2.10
C ALA A 194 12.78 -15.24 1.57
N TYR A 195 13.55 -14.40 2.28
CA TYR A 195 14.81 -13.84 1.79
C TYR A 195 14.68 -13.30 0.35
N ALA A 196 13.54 -12.69 0.06
CA ALA A 196 13.20 -12.23 -1.28
C ALA A 196 14.16 -11.15 -1.78
N ALA A 197 14.36 -11.13 -3.09
CA ALA A 197 15.20 -10.13 -3.75
C ALA A 197 14.76 -8.70 -3.41
N PRO A 198 15.69 -7.72 -3.42
CA PRO A 198 15.36 -6.33 -3.15
C PRO A 198 14.26 -5.80 -4.05
N GLN A 199 13.25 -5.18 -3.45
CA GLN A 199 12.17 -4.53 -4.22
C GLN A 199 12.62 -3.18 -4.80
N THR A 200 12.34 -2.99 -6.05
CA THR A 200 12.45 -1.72 -6.78
C THR A 200 13.73 -0.89 -6.49
N PRO A 201 14.94 -1.49 -6.48
CA PRO A 201 16.16 -0.74 -6.21
C PRO A 201 16.44 0.35 -7.26
N TRP A 202 15.83 0.24 -8.44
CA TRP A 202 15.89 1.22 -9.52
C TRP A 202 15.01 2.46 -9.29
N MET A 203 14.12 2.45 -8.28
CA MET A 203 13.16 3.53 -8.05
C MET A 203 13.84 4.90 -7.84
N ALA A 204 15.02 4.92 -7.20
CA ALA A 204 15.81 6.13 -7.03
C ALA A 204 16.25 6.79 -8.36
N ASN A 205 16.29 6.00 -9.44
CA ASN A 205 16.68 6.47 -10.77
C ASN A 205 15.49 6.99 -11.59
N VAL A 206 14.28 6.82 -11.10
CA VAL A 206 13.09 7.37 -11.77
C VAL A 206 13.15 8.90 -11.67
N ARG A 207 13.04 9.56 -12.83
CA ARG A 207 12.96 11.02 -12.87
C ARG A 207 11.68 11.46 -12.17
N PRO A 208 11.77 12.29 -11.12
CA PRO A 208 10.59 12.79 -10.41
C PRO A 208 9.65 13.58 -11.33
N PHE A 209 8.43 13.80 -10.85
CA PHE A 209 7.40 14.56 -11.56
C PHE A 209 7.56 16.07 -11.37
N LEU A 210 7.86 16.48 -10.16
CA LEU A 210 7.93 17.88 -9.71
C LEU A 210 9.24 18.20 -8.97
N LEU A 211 9.79 17.22 -8.24
CA LEU A 211 11.10 17.38 -7.60
C LEU A 211 12.21 17.54 -8.65
N ARG A 212 13.26 18.28 -8.30
CA ARG A 212 14.44 18.45 -9.15
C ARG A 212 15.32 17.19 -9.20
N SER A 213 15.41 16.47 -8.08
CA SER A 213 16.15 15.22 -7.96
C SER A 213 15.60 14.37 -6.81
N SER A 214 15.82 13.06 -6.87
CA SER A 214 15.36 12.11 -5.84
C SER A 214 16.00 12.35 -4.47
N ASP A 215 17.23 12.89 -4.44
CA ASP A 215 18.03 13.13 -3.23
C ASP A 215 17.81 14.50 -2.58
N LYS A 216 16.95 15.36 -3.15
CA LYS A 216 16.78 16.75 -2.71
C LYS A 216 16.51 16.89 -1.21
N PHE A 217 15.71 16.01 -0.65
CA PHE A 217 15.31 16.01 0.76
C PHE A 217 15.76 14.73 1.48
N ARG A 218 16.85 14.11 0.99
CA ARG A 218 17.37 12.89 1.64
C ARG A 218 17.66 13.17 3.12
N PRO A 219 17.05 12.45 4.05
CA PRO A 219 17.26 12.68 5.48
C PRO A 219 18.70 12.35 5.89
N ALA A 220 19.13 12.95 7.01
CA ALA A 220 20.39 12.60 7.65
C ALA A 220 20.50 11.08 7.92
N PRO A 221 21.70 10.52 8.09
CA PRO A 221 21.87 9.11 8.43
C PRO A 221 21.08 8.70 9.67
N PRO A 222 20.69 7.41 9.79
CA PRO A 222 20.10 6.90 11.02
C PRO A 222 21.05 7.09 12.22
N PRO A 223 20.52 7.07 13.47
CA PRO A 223 21.33 7.22 14.66
C PRO A 223 22.45 6.17 14.75
N SER A 224 23.60 6.56 15.34
CA SER A 224 24.66 5.61 15.66
C SER A 224 24.13 4.50 16.58
N LEU A 225 24.57 3.25 16.34
CA LEU A 225 24.21 2.08 17.16
C LEU A 225 24.66 2.20 18.62
N SER A 226 25.58 3.12 18.94
CA SER A 226 25.99 3.44 20.31
C SER A 226 25.17 4.56 20.98
N SER A 227 24.20 5.14 20.28
CA SER A 227 23.45 6.30 20.78
C SER A 227 22.28 5.91 21.68
N PRO A 228 21.90 6.75 22.65
CA PRO A 228 20.67 6.53 23.43
C PRO A 228 19.40 6.48 22.57
N GLN A 229 19.37 7.19 21.45
CA GLN A 229 18.23 7.16 20.51
C GLN A 229 18.07 5.79 19.85
N TRP A 230 19.19 5.12 19.53
CA TRP A 230 19.16 3.74 19.02
C TRP A 230 18.60 2.79 20.09
N VAL A 231 19.14 2.82 21.31
CA VAL A 231 18.68 1.95 22.41
C VAL A 231 17.16 2.10 22.62
N ALA A 232 16.67 3.33 22.76
CA ALA A 232 15.25 3.57 22.96
C ALA A 232 14.37 3.03 21.82
N ALA A 233 14.80 3.21 20.57
CA ALA A 233 14.05 2.73 19.42
C ALA A 233 14.12 1.21 19.25
N PHE A 234 15.25 0.60 19.61
CA PHE A 234 15.42 -0.85 19.62
C PHE A 234 14.49 -1.48 20.66
N ASP A 235 14.50 -1.00 21.90
CA ASP A 235 13.66 -1.53 22.98
C ASP A 235 12.17 -1.34 22.71
N GLU A 236 11.78 -0.20 22.14
CA GLU A 236 10.40 0.06 21.77
C GLU A 236 9.89 -0.96 20.76
N VAL A 237 10.62 -1.17 19.64
CA VAL A 237 10.18 -2.10 18.61
C VAL A 237 10.31 -3.55 19.06
N LYS A 238 11.31 -3.90 19.87
CA LYS A 238 11.46 -5.23 20.45
C LYS A 238 10.28 -5.61 21.31
N SER A 239 9.84 -4.69 22.18
CA SER A 239 8.71 -4.89 23.10
C SER A 239 7.35 -4.87 22.35
N LEU A 240 7.07 -3.81 21.58
CA LEU A 240 5.76 -3.60 20.99
C LEU A 240 5.60 -4.30 19.62
N GLY A 241 6.66 -4.48 18.87
CA GLY A 241 6.64 -5.01 17.50
C GLY A 241 6.57 -6.53 17.38
N SER A 242 6.83 -7.28 18.45
CA SER A 242 6.84 -8.75 18.44
C SER A 242 5.47 -9.33 18.12
N VAL A 243 5.44 -10.42 17.35
CA VAL A 243 4.21 -11.22 17.13
C VAL A 243 3.68 -11.81 18.45
N THR A 244 4.57 -12.03 19.43
CA THR A 244 4.24 -12.54 20.77
C THR A 244 4.26 -11.44 21.85
N SER A 245 4.15 -10.15 21.46
CA SER A 245 4.17 -9.03 22.39
C SER A 245 3.07 -9.16 23.45
N THR A 246 3.45 -9.00 24.70
CA THR A 246 2.52 -8.93 25.86
C THR A 246 2.27 -7.49 26.33
N THR A 247 2.96 -6.53 25.75
CA THR A 247 2.84 -5.10 26.07
C THR A 247 1.97 -4.35 25.06
N ARG A 248 1.92 -4.81 23.79
CA ARG A 248 1.05 -4.23 22.77
C ARG A 248 -0.41 -4.60 23.04
N THR A 249 -1.31 -3.61 23.02
CA THR A 249 -2.74 -3.81 23.21
C THR A 249 -3.41 -4.45 21.98
N ALA A 250 -4.64 -4.92 22.15
CA ALA A 250 -5.44 -5.44 21.05
C ALA A 250 -5.76 -4.35 20.00
N ASP A 251 -6.02 -3.12 20.45
CA ASP A 251 -6.27 -1.99 19.55
C ASP A 251 -5.02 -1.60 18.76
N GLN A 252 -3.86 -1.52 19.39
CA GLN A 252 -2.58 -1.30 18.71
C GLN A 252 -2.28 -2.39 17.67
N THR A 253 -2.67 -3.63 17.96
CA THR A 253 -2.56 -4.74 17.00
C THR A 253 -3.49 -4.53 15.80
N ALA A 254 -4.75 -4.15 16.05
CA ALA A 254 -5.71 -3.87 14.98
C ALA A 254 -5.25 -2.69 14.09
N ILE A 255 -4.73 -1.64 14.69
CA ILE A 255 -4.14 -0.48 13.98
C ILE A 255 -2.93 -0.91 13.13
N ALA A 256 -2.00 -1.67 13.70
CA ALA A 256 -0.83 -2.16 12.96
C ALA A 256 -1.23 -3.01 11.74
N LEU A 257 -2.26 -3.86 11.87
CA LEU A 257 -2.80 -4.66 10.78
C LEU A 257 -3.55 -3.80 9.75
N PHE A 258 -4.31 -2.79 10.17
CA PHE A 258 -4.97 -1.85 9.27
C PHE A 258 -3.96 -1.22 8.29
N TRP A 259 -2.82 -0.78 8.78
CA TRP A 259 -1.76 -0.14 7.99
C TRP A 259 -0.87 -1.12 7.20
N THR A 260 -1.32 -2.37 6.98
CA THR A 260 -0.71 -3.28 5.99
C THR A 260 -1.40 -3.21 4.62
N ALA A 261 -2.43 -2.41 4.49
CA ALA A 261 -3.16 -2.21 3.25
C ALA A 261 -2.28 -1.70 2.10
N ASN A 262 -2.68 -2.00 0.87
CA ASN A 262 -2.04 -1.44 -0.31
C ASN A 262 -2.31 0.07 -0.38
N VAL A 263 -1.29 0.89 -0.22
CA VAL A 263 -1.40 2.36 -0.13
C VAL A 263 -1.92 3.01 -1.43
N VAL A 264 -1.70 2.39 -2.60
CA VAL A 264 -2.26 2.87 -3.87
C VAL A 264 -3.79 2.79 -3.82
N ARG A 265 -4.33 1.64 -3.42
CA ARG A 265 -5.78 1.45 -3.23
C ARG A 265 -6.34 2.37 -2.17
N GLN A 266 -5.63 2.47 -1.05
CA GLN A 266 -6.04 3.25 0.10
C GLN A 266 -6.25 4.72 -0.25
N TYR A 267 -5.25 5.34 -0.83
CA TYR A 267 -5.28 6.79 -1.07
C TYR A 267 -6.03 7.19 -2.34
N ASN A 268 -6.00 6.39 -3.41
CA ASN A 268 -6.85 6.66 -4.56
C ASN A 268 -8.33 6.42 -4.21
N GLY A 269 -8.66 5.41 -3.41
CA GLY A 269 -10.01 5.22 -2.86
C GLY A 269 -10.47 6.41 -2.03
N LEU A 270 -9.60 6.96 -1.17
CA LEU A 270 -9.88 8.16 -0.40
C LEU A 270 -10.15 9.38 -1.31
N ALA A 271 -9.31 9.60 -2.34
CA ALA A 271 -9.50 10.70 -3.27
C ALA A 271 -10.85 10.61 -4.01
N ARG A 272 -11.27 9.41 -4.43
CA ARG A 272 -12.60 9.19 -5.04
C ARG A 272 -13.72 9.46 -4.04
N SER A 273 -13.57 9.07 -2.79
CA SER A 273 -14.55 9.35 -1.73
C SER A 273 -14.70 10.85 -1.49
N ILE A 274 -13.59 11.59 -1.42
CA ILE A 274 -13.58 13.07 -1.31
C ILE A 274 -14.26 13.70 -2.54
N ALA A 275 -13.95 13.24 -3.74
CA ALA A 275 -14.56 13.75 -4.96
C ALA A 275 -16.09 13.56 -4.94
N THR A 276 -16.57 12.43 -4.41
CA THR A 276 -18.00 12.15 -4.26
C THR A 276 -18.64 13.04 -3.19
N SER A 277 -18.07 13.10 -2.00
CA SER A 277 -18.63 13.85 -0.86
C SER A 277 -18.70 15.35 -1.13
N MET A 278 -17.70 15.90 -1.83
CA MET A 278 -17.65 17.30 -2.22
C MET A 278 -18.33 17.59 -3.56
N SER A 279 -18.89 16.58 -4.24
CA SER A 279 -19.51 16.71 -5.56
C SER A 279 -18.60 17.40 -6.59
N LEU A 280 -17.32 17.02 -6.62
CA LEU A 280 -16.33 17.61 -7.52
C LEU A 280 -16.68 17.29 -8.98
N ASP A 281 -16.51 18.27 -9.85
CA ASP A 281 -16.59 18.06 -11.29
C ASP A 281 -15.35 17.32 -11.83
N VAL A 282 -15.37 16.90 -13.11
CA VAL A 282 -14.27 16.17 -13.74
C VAL A 282 -12.93 16.92 -13.64
N PRO A 283 -12.83 18.21 -13.98
CA PRO A 283 -11.61 18.98 -13.80
C PRO A 283 -11.09 19.06 -12.36
N GLN A 284 -11.96 19.27 -11.40
CA GLN A 284 -11.60 19.32 -9.97
C GLN A 284 -11.12 17.96 -9.48
N THR A 285 -11.82 16.89 -9.89
CA THR A 285 -11.43 15.51 -9.57
C THR A 285 -10.06 15.17 -10.16
N THR A 286 -9.82 15.48 -11.44
CA THR A 286 -8.49 15.24 -12.05
C THR A 286 -7.38 16.02 -11.37
N ARG A 287 -7.66 17.24 -10.87
CA ARG A 287 -6.70 18.04 -10.12
C ARG A 287 -6.34 17.37 -8.79
N LEU A 288 -7.33 16.91 -8.02
CA LEU A 288 -7.10 16.17 -6.78
C LEU A 288 -6.28 14.91 -7.02
N LEU A 289 -6.65 14.12 -8.03
CA LEU A 289 -5.94 12.88 -8.39
C LEU A 289 -4.50 13.15 -8.85
N ALA A 290 -4.27 14.22 -9.62
CA ALA A 290 -2.92 14.61 -10.03
C ALA A 290 -2.06 15.05 -8.85
N MET A 291 -2.59 15.91 -7.96
CA MET A 291 -1.90 16.29 -6.73
C MET A 291 -1.51 15.06 -5.90
N LEU A 292 -2.46 14.16 -5.65
CA LEU A 292 -2.25 12.97 -4.82
C LEU A 292 -1.22 12.02 -5.44
N ASN A 293 -1.34 11.72 -6.72
CA ASN A 293 -0.50 10.70 -7.35
C ASN A 293 0.88 11.24 -7.75
N GLU A 294 1.03 12.48 -8.25
CA GLU A 294 2.33 13.05 -8.60
C GLU A 294 3.18 13.29 -7.33
N VAL A 295 2.59 13.89 -6.28
CA VAL A 295 3.27 14.07 -4.99
C VAL A 295 3.58 12.71 -4.34
N GLY A 296 2.64 11.77 -4.41
CA GLY A 296 2.85 10.41 -3.91
C GLY A 296 3.98 9.67 -4.62
N ALA A 297 4.08 9.82 -5.94
CA ALA A 297 5.18 9.24 -6.72
C ALA A 297 6.53 9.86 -6.36
N ASP A 298 6.61 11.19 -6.24
CA ASP A 298 7.86 11.88 -5.87
C ASP A 298 8.29 11.53 -4.45
N ALA A 299 7.33 11.43 -3.52
CA ALA A 299 7.60 10.96 -2.16
C ALA A 299 8.16 9.53 -2.14
N MET A 300 7.61 8.62 -2.97
CA MET A 300 8.12 7.25 -3.09
C MET A 300 9.51 7.20 -3.75
N ILE A 301 9.76 8.01 -4.78
CA ILE A 301 11.07 8.11 -5.44
C ILE A 301 12.13 8.59 -4.44
N ALA A 302 11.86 9.69 -3.72
CA ALA A 302 12.79 10.25 -2.73
C ALA A 302 13.01 9.28 -1.55
N MET A 303 11.98 8.59 -1.11
CA MET A 303 12.08 7.61 -0.03
C MET A 303 12.93 6.39 -0.46
N PHE A 304 12.75 5.87 -1.68
CA PHE A 304 13.58 4.76 -2.16
C PHE A 304 15.02 5.19 -2.41
N ASP A 305 15.29 6.42 -2.85
CA ASP A 305 16.63 6.99 -2.89
C ASP A 305 17.29 6.92 -1.51
N ALA A 306 16.63 7.46 -0.50
CA ALA A 306 17.15 7.44 0.88
C ALA A 306 17.36 6.02 1.40
N LYS A 307 16.44 5.08 1.13
CA LYS A 307 16.56 3.68 1.57
C LYS A 307 17.79 3.00 1.00
N TYR A 308 18.00 3.08 -0.29
CA TYR A 308 19.12 2.42 -0.95
C TYR A 308 20.45 3.18 -0.80
N HIS A 309 20.40 4.46 -0.39
CA HIS A 309 21.57 5.21 0.03
C HIS A 309 22.04 4.78 1.43
N HIS A 310 21.13 4.70 2.41
CA HIS A 310 21.50 4.40 3.80
C HIS A 310 21.65 2.91 4.09
N LEU A 311 20.94 2.04 3.38
CA LEU A 311 20.99 0.58 3.52
C LEU A 311 20.85 0.11 4.98
N PHE A 312 19.96 0.69 5.76
CA PHE A 312 19.82 0.40 7.18
C PHE A 312 19.02 -0.89 7.43
N TRP A 313 19.43 -1.68 8.42
CA TRP A 313 18.88 -2.99 8.74
C TRP A 313 17.50 -2.97 9.39
N ARG A 314 16.76 -4.05 9.23
CA ARG A 314 15.42 -4.22 9.80
C ARG A 314 15.45 -4.68 11.25
N PRO A 315 14.39 -4.40 12.07
CA PRO A 315 14.30 -4.88 13.45
C PRO A 315 14.51 -6.38 13.58
N VAL A 316 13.95 -7.20 12.68
CA VAL A 316 14.15 -8.65 12.71
C VAL A 316 15.62 -9.04 12.58
N THR A 317 16.43 -8.28 11.86
CA THR A 317 17.86 -8.54 11.72
C THR A 317 18.65 -8.12 12.96
N ALA A 318 18.26 -7.00 13.56
CA ALA A 318 18.94 -6.46 14.75
C ALA A 318 18.58 -7.21 16.05
N ILE A 319 17.34 -7.74 16.14
CA ILE A 319 16.83 -8.31 17.39
C ILE A 319 17.01 -9.83 17.42
N ASP A 320 16.84 -10.52 16.29
CA ASP A 320 16.95 -12.00 16.24
C ASP A 320 18.26 -12.47 15.60
N PRO A 321 19.26 -12.85 16.37
CA PRO A 321 20.53 -13.35 15.84
C PRO A 321 20.37 -14.66 15.07
N THR A 322 19.25 -15.38 15.24
CA THR A 322 18.95 -16.64 14.54
C THR A 322 18.27 -16.42 13.19
N SER A 323 17.86 -15.18 12.87
CA SER A 323 17.24 -14.85 11.59
C SER A 323 18.19 -14.86 10.40
N VAL A 324 19.40 -15.30 10.61
CA VAL A 324 20.56 -15.12 9.77
C VAL A 324 20.95 -16.40 9.09
N THR A 325 21.08 -16.37 7.76
CA THR A 325 21.59 -17.48 6.98
C THR A 325 23.01 -17.22 6.50
N SER A 326 23.83 -18.28 6.42
CA SER A 326 25.22 -18.21 5.99
C SER A 326 25.41 -18.28 4.47
N ASP A 327 24.36 -18.07 3.68
CA ASP A 327 24.33 -18.27 2.23
C ASP A 327 24.76 -17.05 1.38
N GLY A 328 25.39 -16.07 2.01
CA GLY A 328 25.91 -14.87 1.34
C GLY A 328 24.91 -13.76 1.08
N PHE A 329 23.61 -14.01 1.27
CA PHE A 329 22.55 -13.00 1.15
C PHE A 329 21.90 -12.65 2.50
N GLY A 330 21.97 -13.53 3.45
CA GLY A 330 21.57 -13.28 4.83
C GLY A 330 22.70 -12.67 5.66
N PRO A 331 22.39 -12.03 6.78
CA PRO A 331 23.40 -11.61 7.73
C PRO A 331 24.15 -12.87 8.28
N ALA A 332 25.45 -12.77 8.49
CA ALA A 332 26.20 -13.84 9.13
C ALA A 332 25.81 -13.97 10.62
N PRO A 333 25.82 -15.17 11.22
CA PRO A 333 25.55 -15.32 12.64
C PRO A 333 26.44 -14.41 13.47
N GLY A 334 25.87 -13.76 14.50
CA GLY A 334 26.62 -12.95 15.45
C GLY A 334 26.75 -11.47 15.10
N PHE A 335 25.73 -10.88 14.49
CA PHE A 335 25.64 -9.43 14.38
C PHE A 335 25.20 -8.81 15.72
N ASP A 336 26.12 -8.82 16.67
CA ASP A 336 26.02 -7.93 17.82
C ASP A 336 26.31 -6.50 17.37
N ASP A 337 25.46 -5.55 17.71
CA ASP A 337 25.66 -4.13 17.42
C ASP A 337 26.76 -3.48 18.30
N GLY A 338 27.32 -4.24 19.22
CA GLY A 338 28.37 -3.81 20.16
C GLY A 338 27.85 -2.93 21.28
N ASN A 339 26.53 -2.80 21.46
CA ASN A 339 25.93 -1.98 22.49
C ASN A 339 25.33 -2.84 23.61
N ALA A 340 25.98 -2.88 24.77
CA ALA A 340 25.55 -3.68 25.92
C ALA A 340 24.14 -3.31 26.46
N LEU A 341 23.50 -2.28 25.93
CA LEU A 341 22.15 -1.87 26.32
C LEU A 341 21.06 -2.38 25.36
N THR A 342 21.45 -3.07 24.29
CA THR A 342 20.52 -3.64 23.30
C THR A 342 20.68 -5.15 23.29
N ASP A 343 19.89 -5.85 24.10
CA ASP A 343 19.93 -7.32 24.18
C ASP A 343 19.20 -7.96 23.01
N GLU A 344 19.87 -8.84 22.27
CA GLU A 344 19.27 -9.70 21.27
C GLU A 344 18.20 -10.65 21.87
N GLN A 345 17.26 -11.08 21.04
CA GLN A 345 16.25 -12.06 21.43
C GLN A 345 16.12 -13.14 20.35
N PRO A 346 16.76 -14.30 20.52
CA PRO A 346 16.62 -15.41 19.59
C PRO A 346 15.17 -15.81 19.34
N GLY A 347 14.79 -15.93 18.07
CA GLY A 347 13.43 -16.27 17.67
C GLY A 347 12.44 -15.11 17.68
N TRP A 348 12.88 -13.86 17.91
CA TRP A 348 12.00 -12.71 17.78
C TRP A 348 11.48 -12.58 16.34
N ARG A 349 10.18 -12.30 16.20
CA ARG A 349 9.53 -12.10 14.91
C ARG A 349 8.63 -10.88 14.97
N PRO A 350 8.59 -10.06 13.91
CA PRO A 350 7.65 -8.96 13.82
C PRO A 350 6.21 -9.46 13.70
N LEU A 351 5.25 -8.60 14.05
CA LEU A 351 3.82 -8.88 13.90
C LEU A 351 3.43 -9.15 12.45
N VAL A 352 4.03 -8.44 11.51
CA VAL A 352 3.75 -8.58 10.07
C VAL A 352 5.00 -8.92 9.30
N ALA A 353 4.84 -9.46 8.09
CA ALA A 353 5.98 -9.79 7.22
C ALA A 353 6.84 -8.55 6.96
N THR A 354 8.15 -8.72 7.08
CA THR A 354 9.11 -7.64 6.82
C THR A 354 9.22 -7.40 5.31
N PRO A 355 9.05 -6.16 4.85
CA PRO A 355 9.24 -5.81 3.44
C PRO A 355 10.70 -6.00 3.00
N ASN A 356 10.90 -6.50 1.79
CA ASN A 356 12.21 -6.81 1.21
C ASN A 356 12.91 -5.58 0.60
N HIS A 357 13.07 -4.55 1.39
CA HIS A 357 13.86 -3.34 1.08
C HIS A 357 14.42 -2.74 2.38
N PRO A 358 15.45 -1.87 2.31
CA PRO A 358 16.07 -1.27 3.49
C PRO A 358 15.06 -0.59 4.42
N GLU A 359 15.43 -0.54 5.71
CA GLU A 359 14.52 -0.08 6.75
C GLU A 359 14.24 1.42 6.68
N TYR A 360 15.29 2.26 6.59
CA TYR A 360 15.28 3.71 6.81
C TYR A 360 15.26 4.51 5.51
N PRO A 361 14.41 5.56 5.40
CA PRO A 361 13.28 5.93 6.27
C PRO A 361 12.02 5.08 6.01
N SER A 362 10.98 5.19 6.86
CA SER A 362 9.73 4.42 6.72
C SER A 362 8.91 4.83 5.49
N ALA A 363 8.61 3.87 4.62
CA ALA A 363 7.83 4.11 3.41
C ALA A 363 6.38 4.55 3.69
N HIS A 364 5.69 3.85 4.59
CA HIS A 364 4.32 4.22 4.95
C HIS A 364 4.24 5.60 5.58
N SER A 365 5.19 5.95 6.46
CA SER A 365 5.24 7.28 7.08
C SER A 365 5.49 8.37 6.03
N THR A 366 6.35 8.11 5.05
CA THR A 366 6.65 9.07 3.96
C THR A 366 5.42 9.32 3.11
N ILE A 367 4.81 8.27 2.55
CA ILE A 367 3.66 8.44 1.67
C ILE A 367 2.45 9.02 2.40
N SER A 368 2.15 8.54 3.62
CA SER A 368 0.99 9.02 4.36
C SER A 368 1.14 10.49 4.77
N SER A 369 2.36 10.92 5.13
CA SER A 369 2.60 12.33 5.45
C SER A 369 2.53 13.23 4.22
N ALA A 370 3.00 12.76 3.07
CA ALA A 370 2.86 13.47 1.82
C ALA A 370 1.38 13.63 1.41
N ILE A 371 0.61 12.55 1.51
CA ILE A 371 -0.84 12.60 1.20
C ILE A 371 -1.60 13.47 2.19
N ALA A 372 -1.28 13.40 3.49
CA ALA A 372 -1.89 14.29 4.49
C ALA A 372 -1.67 15.78 4.14
N GLU A 373 -0.48 16.13 3.62
CA GLU A 373 -0.20 17.50 3.16
C GLU A 373 -0.99 17.86 1.91
N VAL A 374 -1.12 16.91 0.96
CA VAL A 374 -1.98 17.10 -0.23
C VAL A 374 -3.43 17.40 0.20
N LEU A 375 -3.96 16.63 1.16
CA LEU A 375 -5.32 16.83 1.67
C LEU A 375 -5.47 18.20 2.35
N THR A 376 -4.54 18.56 3.23
CA THR A 376 -4.51 19.88 3.88
C THR A 376 -4.53 21.02 2.84
N ARG A 377 -3.70 20.90 1.81
CA ARG A 377 -3.62 21.92 0.75
C ARG A 377 -4.88 21.95 -0.12
N PHE A 378 -5.44 20.80 -0.45
CA PHE A 378 -6.64 20.70 -1.30
C PHE A 378 -7.90 21.20 -0.58
N LEU A 379 -8.07 20.79 0.69
CA LEU A 379 -9.22 21.18 1.53
C LEU A 379 -9.07 22.59 2.13
N GLY A 380 -7.86 23.14 2.16
CA GLY A 380 -7.55 24.46 2.74
C GLY A 380 -7.55 24.47 4.27
N THR A 381 -7.48 23.31 4.91
CA THR A 381 -7.48 23.13 6.35
C THR A 381 -6.76 21.85 6.74
N ASP A 382 -6.15 21.78 7.93
CA ASP A 382 -5.58 20.58 8.54
C ASP A 382 -6.65 19.66 9.17
N ALA A 383 -7.85 20.19 9.41
CA ALA A 383 -9.03 19.41 9.80
C ALA A 383 -9.58 18.67 8.56
N ILE A 384 -8.94 17.56 8.20
CA ILE A 384 -9.22 16.84 6.96
C ILE A 384 -10.53 16.03 7.00
N ASP A 385 -10.98 15.61 8.19
CA ASP A 385 -12.28 14.93 8.45
C ASP A 385 -12.57 13.80 7.44
N VAL A 386 -11.70 12.78 7.38
CA VAL A 386 -11.75 11.72 6.36
C VAL A 386 -11.88 10.33 6.96
N ASP A 387 -12.57 9.48 6.23
CA ASP A 387 -12.64 8.03 6.46
C ASP A 387 -11.69 7.30 5.50
N LEU A 388 -10.74 6.55 6.04
CA LEU A 388 -9.79 5.77 5.28
C LEU A 388 -10.11 4.28 5.44
N GLN A 389 -10.16 3.56 4.32
CA GLN A 389 -10.35 2.12 4.32
C GLN A 389 -9.01 1.39 4.31
N GLY A 390 -8.96 0.26 5.00
CA GLY A 390 -7.76 -0.57 5.09
C GLY A 390 -8.05 -2.06 5.30
N THR A 391 -7.02 -2.82 5.67
CA THR A 391 -7.14 -4.27 5.90
C THR A 391 -7.84 -4.57 7.24
N PRO A 392 -8.39 -5.82 7.38
CA PRO A 392 -8.39 -6.87 6.37
C PRO A 392 -9.39 -6.62 5.23
N GLY A 393 -8.92 -6.84 3.99
CA GLY A 393 -9.78 -6.82 2.80
C GLY A 393 -10.43 -5.48 2.44
N PHE A 394 -9.92 -4.36 2.95
CA PHE A 394 -10.51 -3.01 2.79
C PHE A 394 -11.93 -2.88 3.36
N THR A 395 -12.26 -3.71 4.35
CA THR A 395 -13.57 -3.67 5.04
C THR A 395 -13.53 -2.92 6.37
N VAL A 396 -12.33 -2.61 6.87
CA VAL A 396 -12.14 -1.82 8.09
C VAL A 396 -11.96 -0.36 7.70
N THR A 397 -12.70 0.52 8.34
CA THR A 397 -12.61 1.98 8.15
C THR A 397 -12.08 2.60 9.44
N ARG A 398 -11.16 3.57 9.29
CA ARG A 398 -10.69 4.42 10.37
C ARG A 398 -10.91 5.88 10.00
N HIS A 399 -11.35 6.64 10.98
CA HIS A 399 -11.63 8.07 10.84
C HIS A 399 -10.44 8.90 11.32
N PHE A 400 -10.10 9.95 10.56
CA PHE A 400 -9.04 10.90 10.91
C PHE A 400 -9.60 12.33 10.85
N ALA A 401 -9.70 12.96 12.02
CA ALA A 401 -10.18 14.32 12.13
C ALA A 401 -9.16 15.33 11.56
N THR A 402 -7.87 15.07 11.80
CA THR A 402 -6.79 15.95 11.35
C THR A 402 -5.72 15.20 10.55
N ALA A 403 -4.96 15.96 9.76
CA ALA A 403 -3.78 15.45 9.06
C ALA A 403 -2.72 14.91 10.03
N ASP A 404 -2.60 15.51 11.22
CA ASP A 404 -1.64 15.06 12.22
C ASP A 404 -2.08 13.75 12.90
N ASP A 405 -3.38 13.51 13.11
CA ASP A 405 -3.90 12.22 13.60
C ASP A 405 -3.52 11.09 12.65
N LEU A 406 -3.67 11.30 11.34
CA LEU A 406 -3.29 10.32 10.33
C LEU A 406 -1.78 10.04 10.37
N ARG A 407 -0.94 11.07 10.46
CA ARG A 407 0.53 10.95 10.56
C ARG A 407 0.95 10.22 11.82
N ALA A 408 0.36 10.56 12.97
CA ALA A 408 0.69 9.95 14.25
C ALA A 408 0.36 8.46 14.24
N GLU A 409 -0.86 8.10 13.81
CA GLU A 409 -1.30 6.72 13.80
C GLU A 409 -0.47 5.83 12.87
N VAL A 410 -0.15 6.28 11.65
CA VAL A 410 0.68 5.48 10.75
C VAL A 410 2.09 5.29 11.31
N ASN A 411 2.67 6.30 11.95
CA ASN A 411 3.99 6.20 12.56
C ASN A 411 4.00 5.14 13.66
N ASP A 412 3.03 5.18 14.56
CA ASP A 412 2.88 4.19 15.63
C ASP A 412 2.62 2.79 15.10
N ALA A 413 1.73 2.67 14.12
CA ALA A 413 1.39 1.41 13.48
C ALA A 413 2.62 0.67 12.92
N ARG A 414 3.59 1.39 12.36
CA ARG A 414 4.78 0.77 11.77
C ARG A 414 5.76 0.26 12.83
N VAL A 415 5.84 0.89 13.99
CA VAL A 415 6.59 0.39 15.14
C VAL A 415 5.88 -0.82 15.74
N TRP A 416 4.55 -0.73 15.95
CA TRP A 416 3.74 -1.84 16.47
C TRP A 416 3.70 -3.05 15.53
N ALA A 417 3.85 -2.84 14.25
CA ALA A 417 4.00 -3.91 13.26
C ALA A 417 5.36 -4.63 13.34
N GLY A 418 6.35 -4.06 14.03
CA GLY A 418 7.68 -4.64 14.21
C GLY A 418 8.61 -4.48 13.01
N VAL A 419 8.32 -3.56 12.09
CA VAL A 419 9.07 -3.43 10.83
C VAL A 419 9.86 -2.14 10.69
N HIS A 420 9.66 -1.17 11.62
CA HIS A 420 10.34 0.12 11.64
C HIS A 420 10.69 0.57 13.05
N TYR A 421 11.76 1.35 13.15
CA TYR A 421 12.16 2.05 14.37
C TYR A 421 11.51 3.43 14.48
N ARG A 422 11.40 3.99 15.69
CA ARG A 422 10.81 5.30 15.94
C ARG A 422 11.47 6.43 15.14
N PHE A 423 12.77 6.49 15.08
CA PHE A 423 13.48 7.51 14.30
C PHE A 423 13.22 7.39 12.79
N SER A 424 12.99 6.17 12.30
CA SER A 424 12.71 5.91 10.90
C SER A 424 11.34 6.40 10.46
N VAL A 425 10.32 6.22 11.31
CA VAL A 425 8.97 6.73 11.02
C VAL A 425 8.94 8.26 11.11
N GLN A 426 9.69 8.86 12.03
CA GLN A 426 9.83 10.31 12.15
C GLN A 426 10.53 10.92 10.91
N ALA A 427 11.65 10.32 10.50
CA ALA A 427 12.37 10.75 9.30
C ALA A 427 11.53 10.59 8.04
N GLY A 428 10.77 9.49 7.91
CA GLY A 428 9.84 9.29 6.81
C GLY A 428 8.73 10.34 6.79
N SER A 429 8.17 10.66 7.95
CA SER A 429 7.13 11.68 8.07
C SER A 429 7.64 13.08 7.67
N ALA A 430 8.85 13.43 8.09
CA ALA A 430 9.49 14.70 7.70
C ALA A 430 9.75 14.75 6.19
N LEU A 431 10.34 13.69 5.61
CA LEU A 431 10.59 13.58 4.18
C LEU A 431 9.30 13.75 3.36
N GLY A 432 8.22 13.08 3.75
CA GLY A 432 6.93 13.18 3.05
C GLY A 432 6.38 14.60 3.04
N ARG A 433 6.48 15.32 4.15
CA ARG A 433 6.07 16.73 4.24
C ARG A 433 6.92 17.63 3.34
N GLU A 434 8.25 17.52 3.40
CA GLU A 434 9.16 18.36 2.62
C GLU A 434 8.96 18.17 1.11
N VAL A 435 8.75 16.93 0.66
CA VAL A 435 8.43 16.63 -0.73
C VAL A 435 7.09 17.26 -1.12
N ALA A 436 6.05 17.03 -0.33
CA ALA A 436 4.72 17.55 -0.64
C ALA A 436 4.67 19.09 -0.64
N ASP A 437 5.29 19.75 0.33
CA ASP A 437 5.37 21.21 0.38
C ASP A 437 6.06 21.79 -0.86
N TYR A 438 7.15 21.16 -1.28
CA TYR A 438 7.87 21.57 -2.48
C TYR A 438 7.02 21.40 -3.73
N ASP A 439 6.45 20.23 -3.94
CA ASP A 439 5.69 19.88 -5.13
C ASP A 439 4.42 20.71 -5.28
N LEU A 440 3.66 20.86 -4.19
CA LEU A 440 2.43 21.66 -4.16
C LEU A 440 2.73 23.15 -4.36
N GLY A 441 3.89 23.62 -3.90
CA GLY A 441 4.35 25.00 -4.12
C GLY A 441 4.80 25.30 -5.55
N HIS A 442 5.22 24.29 -6.32
CA HIS A 442 5.77 24.46 -7.66
C HIS A 442 4.84 23.98 -8.79
N GLY A 443 4.07 22.92 -8.57
CA GLY A 443 3.25 22.27 -9.61
C GLY A 443 1.77 22.64 -9.59
N PHE A 444 1.22 22.95 -8.42
CA PHE A 444 -0.24 23.06 -8.21
C PHE A 444 -0.66 24.41 -7.60
N GLN A 445 0.02 25.48 -7.94
CA GLN A 445 -0.38 26.82 -7.49
C GLN A 445 -1.83 27.12 -7.91
N ALA A 446 -2.61 27.80 -7.05
CA ALA A 446 -3.91 28.31 -7.44
C ALA A 446 -3.75 29.25 -8.64
N CYS A 447 -4.55 29.05 -9.68
CA CYS A 447 -4.68 30.07 -10.72
C CYS A 447 -5.08 31.38 -10.03
N ARG A 448 -4.21 32.36 -10.00
CA ARG A 448 -4.48 33.72 -9.50
C ARG A 448 -5.52 34.41 -10.38
#